data_bccc6a4b26a97355133e5ba8359621ac
#
_entry.id   bccc6a4b26a97355133e5ba8359621ac
#
_cell.length_a   1.000
_cell.length_b   1.000
_cell.length_c   1.000
_cell.angle_alpha   90.00
_cell.angle_beta   90.00
_cell.angle_gamma   90.00
#
_symmetry.space_group_name_H-M   'P 1'
#
loop_
_entity.id
_entity.type
_entity.pdbx_description
1 polymer ?
#
loop_
_entity_poly.entity_id
_entity_poly.type
_entity_poly.pdbx_seq_one_letter_code
_entity_poly.pdbx_strand_id
1 'polypeptide(L)'
;VVVYLDITERNRAEAERAQIRDELIRTQAQALAERSTPLIPLGADVVAMPIVGTLDGARADQVIEVLLAGCAARKARHAILDVTGVPHADTAVAAALLRAAAAVRLLGVEPILTGIRPEVARTLVGLDVDLRGVVTLPTLQEGIAHATRNATRR
;
A
#
# COMPACT_ATOMS: atom_id res chain seq x y z
N VAL A 1 -21.15 49.21 17.09
CA VAL A 1 -21.42 48.75 15.73
C VAL A 1 -20.14 48.51 14.93
N VAL A 2 -19.18 49.44 15.01
CA VAL A 2 -17.90 49.31 14.33
C VAL A 2 -17.07 48.12 14.89
N VAL A 3 -17.10 47.91 16.20
CA VAL A 3 -16.43 46.80 16.89
C VAL A 3 -17.01 45.44 16.46
N TYR A 4 -18.30 45.37 16.18
CA TYR A 4 -18.97 44.16 15.74
C TYR A 4 -18.56 43.74 14.32
N LEU A 5 -18.37 44.69 13.43
CA LEU A 5 -17.86 44.45 12.06
C LEU A 5 -16.43 43.97 12.05
N ASP A 6 -15.54 44.53 12.90
CA ASP A 6 -14.14 44.14 13.02
C ASP A 6 -13.99 42.68 13.51
N ILE A 7 -14.82 42.24 14.45
CA ILE A 7 -14.83 40.84 14.94
C ILE A 7 -15.28 39.89 13.84
N THR A 8 -16.28 40.27 13.01
CA THR A 8 -16.78 39.43 11.93
C THR A 8 -15.74 39.27 10.82
N GLU A 9 -15.04 40.31 10.42
CA GLU A 9 -13.93 40.27 9.45
C GLU A 9 -12.76 39.42 9.97
N ARG A 10 -12.41 39.57 11.25
CA ARG A 10 -11.36 38.78 11.91
C ARG A 10 -11.72 37.30 11.92
N ASN A 11 -12.94 36.93 12.23
CA ASN A 11 -13.39 35.54 12.23
C ASN A 11 -13.39 34.93 10.82
N ARG A 12 -13.73 35.69 9.78
CA ARG A 12 -13.64 35.23 8.38
C ARG A 12 -12.18 34.97 7.98
N ALA A 13 -11.25 35.89 8.30
CA ALA A 13 -9.84 35.72 8.01
C ALA A 13 -9.23 34.52 8.72
N GLU A 14 -9.58 34.29 9.98
CA GLU A 14 -9.15 33.12 10.74
C GLU A 14 -9.72 31.81 10.17
N ALA A 15 -10.99 31.79 9.75
CA ALA A 15 -11.62 30.64 9.10
C ALA A 15 -10.98 30.30 7.75
N GLU A 16 -10.68 31.32 6.93
CA GLU A 16 -9.97 31.14 5.65
C GLU A 16 -8.56 30.58 5.84
N ARG A 17 -7.82 31.10 6.83
CA ARG A 17 -6.47 30.60 7.17
C ARG A 17 -6.49 29.17 7.67
N ALA A 18 -7.47 28.80 8.48
CA ALA A 18 -7.64 27.42 8.96
C ALA A 18 -7.96 26.48 7.80
N GLN A 19 -8.81 26.88 6.87
CA GLN A 19 -9.16 26.10 5.68
C GLN A 19 -7.95 25.88 4.76
N ILE A 20 -7.16 26.90 4.49
CA ILE A 20 -5.91 26.79 3.70
C ILE A 20 -4.91 25.88 4.39
N ARG A 21 -4.79 25.98 5.71
CA ARG A 21 -3.91 25.11 6.50
C ARG A 21 -4.33 23.65 6.41
N ASP A 22 -5.63 23.36 6.51
CA ASP A 22 -6.17 22.00 6.42
C ASP A 22 -5.95 21.39 5.03
N GLU A 23 -6.16 22.16 3.97
CA GLU A 23 -5.87 21.74 2.59
C GLU A 23 -4.37 21.46 2.38
N LEU A 24 -3.49 22.30 2.93
CA LEU A 24 -2.05 22.12 2.85
C LEU A 24 -1.60 20.85 3.58
N ILE A 25 -2.12 20.61 4.77
CA ILE A 25 -1.83 19.38 5.55
C ILE A 25 -2.29 18.15 4.80
N ARG A 26 -3.48 18.16 4.20
CA ARG A 26 -3.99 17.03 3.38
C ARG A 26 -3.11 16.77 2.17
N THR A 27 -2.69 17.81 1.46
CA THR A 27 -1.81 17.70 0.29
C THR A 27 -0.44 17.15 0.67
N GLN A 28 0.13 17.61 1.78
CA GLN A 28 1.40 17.09 2.30
C GLN A 28 1.29 15.64 2.78
N ALA A 29 0.20 15.29 3.47
CA ALA A 29 -0.06 13.92 3.91
C ALA A 29 -0.22 12.97 2.71
N GLN A 30 -0.91 13.40 1.66
CA GLN A 30 -1.07 12.66 0.41
C GLN A 30 0.28 12.44 -0.31
N ALA A 31 1.10 13.48 -0.42
CA ALA A 31 2.44 13.39 -1.01
C ALA A 31 3.37 12.46 -0.22
N LEU A 32 3.30 12.48 1.11
CA LEU A 32 4.04 11.55 1.98
C LEU A 32 3.55 10.11 1.84
N ALA A 33 2.25 9.89 1.76
CA ALA A 33 1.65 8.59 1.55
C ALA A 33 2.05 8.00 0.19
N GLU A 34 2.03 8.78 -0.88
CA GLU A 34 2.49 8.38 -2.20
C GLU A 34 3.98 7.99 -2.21
N ARG A 35 4.80 8.69 -1.44
CA ARG A 35 6.22 8.38 -1.30
C ARG A 35 6.49 7.16 -0.43
N SER A 36 5.57 6.80 0.45
CA SER A 36 5.75 5.69 1.40
C SER A 36 5.38 4.33 0.84
N THR A 37 4.76 4.26 -0.33
CA THR A 37 4.40 3.02 -1.03
C THR A 37 4.75 3.09 -2.51
N PRO A 38 6.05 3.17 -2.85
CA PRO A 38 6.45 3.23 -4.25
C PRO A 38 6.24 1.88 -4.93
N LEU A 39 5.72 1.92 -6.16
CA LEU A 39 5.71 0.75 -7.03
C LEU A 39 6.99 0.77 -7.87
N ILE A 40 7.81 -0.25 -7.72
CA ILE A 40 9.11 -0.34 -8.36
C ILE A 40 9.03 -1.37 -9.49
N PRO A 41 9.24 -0.98 -10.75
CA PRO A 41 9.33 -1.95 -11.83
C PRO A 41 10.68 -2.70 -11.76
N LEU A 42 10.59 -4.02 -11.84
CA LEU A 42 11.75 -4.92 -11.84
C LEU A 42 11.75 -5.73 -13.14
N GLY A 43 12.26 -5.14 -14.22
CA GLY A 43 12.20 -5.75 -15.54
C GLY A 43 10.88 -5.48 -16.28
N ALA A 44 10.56 -6.33 -17.26
CA ALA A 44 9.44 -6.09 -18.17
C ALA A 44 8.06 -6.40 -17.56
N ASP A 45 7.97 -7.39 -16.68
CA ASP A 45 6.71 -7.97 -16.22
C ASP A 45 6.64 -8.23 -14.72
N VAL A 46 7.57 -7.67 -13.95
CA VAL A 46 7.63 -7.78 -12.50
C VAL A 46 7.54 -6.40 -11.87
N VAL A 47 6.67 -6.25 -10.88
CA VAL A 47 6.59 -5.06 -10.05
C VAL A 47 6.79 -5.44 -8.58
N ALA A 48 7.41 -4.56 -7.82
CA ALA A 48 7.58 -4.72 -6.38
C ALA A 48 7.07 -3.49 -5.64
N MET A 49 6.41 -3.72 -4.53
CA MET A 49 5.92 -2.68 -3.64
C MET A 49 6.38 -2.96 -2.22
N PRO A 50 7.43 -2.26 -1.74
CA PRO A 50 7.82 -2.33 -0.34
C PRO A 50 6.82 -1.54 0.51
N ILE A 51 6.28 -2.18 1.52
CA ILE A 51 5.37 -1.56 2.48
C ILE A 51 6.15 -1.32 3.77
N VAL A 52 6.27 -0.05 4.15
CA VAL A 52 7.04 0.38 5.32
C VAL A 52 6.15 1.15 6.29
N GLY A 53 6.30 0.87 7.57
CA GLY A 53 5.57 1.55 8.62
C GLY A 53 4.18 0.99 8.88
N THR A 54 3.35 1.76 9.56
CA THR A 54 2.00 1.34 9.95
C THR A 54 1.07 1.30 8.74
N LEU A 55 0.33 0.22 8.60
CA LEU A 55 -0.68 0.04 7.58
C LEU A 55 -2.07 0.15 8.22
N ASP A 56 -2.73 1.27 8.06
CA ASP A 56 -4.13 1.48 8.44
C ASP A 56 -5.09 1.20 7.26
N GLY A 57 -6.40 1.31 7.50
CA GLY A 57 -7.41 1.02 6.49
C GLY A 57 -7.31 1.92 5.25
N ALA A 58 -7.10 3.22 5.43
CA ALA A 58 -6.98 4.19 4.33
C ALA A 58 -5.72 3.93 3.50
N ARG A 59 -4.62 3.67 4.16
CA ARG A 59 -3.35 3.33 3.51
C ARG A 59 -3.41 1.98 2.80
N ALA A 60 -4.12 1.01 3.37
CA ALA A 60 -4.34 -0.29 2.74
C ALA A 60 -5.10 -0.14 1.41
N ASP A 61 -6.15 0.66 1.39
CA ASP A 61 -6.92 0.93 0.17
C ASP A 61 -6.05 1.62 -0.89
N GLN A 62 -5.23 2.59 -0.48
CA GLN A 62 -4.28 3.27 -1.38
C GLN A 62 -3.22 2.31 -1.94
N VAL A 63 -2.69 1.40 -1.13
CA VAL A 63 -1.76 0.34 -1.57
C VAL A 63 -2.41 -0.50 -2.67
N ILE A 64 -3.65 -0.92 -2.46
CA ILE A 64 -4.39 -1.73 -3.44
C ILE A 64 -4.58 -0.95 -4.75
N GLU A 65 -5.02 0.30 -4.69
CA GLU A 65 -5.21 1.14 -5.88
C GLU A 65 -3.92 1.32 -6.68
N VAL A 66 -2.84 1.71 -6.03
CA VAL A 66 -1.53 1.91 -6.68
C VAL A 66 -1.01 0.60 -7.29
N LEU A 67 -1.17 -0.50 -6.57
CA LEU A 67 -0.73 -1.81 -7.01
C LEU A 67 -1.49 -2.27 -8.26
N LEU A 68 -2.82 -2.19 -8.24
CA LEU A 68 -3.67 -2.59 -9.36
C LEU A 68 -3.43 -1.73 -10.61
N ALA A 69 -3.37 -0.41 -10.43
CA ALA A 69 -3.09 0.52 -11.53
C ALA A 69 -1.70 0.26 -12.14
N GLY A 70 -0.70 0.03 -11.31
CA GLY A 70 0.66 -0.26 -11.76
C GLY A 70 0.79 -1.60 -12.47
N CYS A 71 0.13 -2.64 -11.96
CA CYS A 71 0.09 -3.95 -12.60
C CYS A 71 -0.57 -3.89 -13.98
N ALA A 72 -1.70 -3.18 -14.09
CA ALA A 72 -2.43 -3.03 -15.35
C ALA A 72 -1.62 -2.23 -16.38
N ALA A 73 -1.06 -1.09 -15.97
CA ALA A 73 -0.29 -0.21 -16.86
C ALA A 73 0.97 -0.88 -17.43
N ARG A 74 1.60 -1.73 -16.63
CA ARG A 74 2.86 -2.41 -16.98
C ARG A 74 2.67 -3.82 -17.55
N LYS A 75 1.43 -4.31 -17.59
CA LYS A 75 1.12 -5.70 -17.95
C LYS A 75 1.96 -6.69 -17.15
N ALA A 76 2.04 -6.45 -15.84
CA ALA A 76 2.83 -7.27 -14.93
C ALA A 76 2.29 -8.70 -14.87
N ARG A 77 3.18 -9.66 -14.72
CA ARG A 77 2.86 -11.07 -14.47
C ARG A 77 3.07 -11.45 -13.02
N HIS A 78 3.97 -10.76 -12.35
CA HIS A 78 4.31 -10.97 -10.95
C HIS A 78 4.28 -9.65 -10.19
N ALA A 79 3.66 -9.66 -9.03
CA ALA A 79 3.62 -8.51 -8.13
C ALA A 79 4.13 -8.92 -6.75
N ILE A 80 5.24 -8.33 -6.35
CA ILE A 80 5.88 -8.59 -5.06
C ILE A 80 5.42 -7.55 -4.06
N LEU A 81 4.82 -8.01 -2.97
CA LEU A 81 4.49 -7.20 -1.81
C LEU A 81 5.47 -7.52 -0.69
N ASP A 82 6.39 -6.63 -0.42
CA ASP A 82 7.35 -6.79 0.65
C ASP A 82 6.87 -6.14 1.93
N VAL A 83 6.62 -6.95 2.95
CA VAL A 83 6.07 -6.53 4.24
C VAL A 83 7.11 -6.54 5.36
N THR A 84 8.39 -6.66 5.03
CA THR A 84 9.48 -6.66 6.01
C THR A 84 9.46 -5.41 6.89
N GLY A 85 9.09 -4.26 6.32
CA GLY A 85 9.02 -2.98 7.01
C GLY A 85 7.74 -2.72 7.80
N VAL A 86 6.84 -3.69 7.90
CA VAL A 86 5.61 -3.58 8.70
C VAL A 86 5.87 -4.12 10.11
N PRO A 87 5.95 -3.24 11.13
CA PRO A 87 6.37 -3.66 12.47
C PRO A 87 5.31 -4.47 13.21
N HIS A 88 4.06 -4.16 12.99
CA HIS A 88 2.92 -4.81 13.64
C HIS A 88 1.83 -5.09 12.61
N ALA A 89 1.25 -6.26 12.68
CA ALA A 89 0.10 -6.64 11.89
C ALA A 89 -1.01 -7.13 12.81
N ASP A 90 -2.04 -6.31 12.93
CA ASP A 90 -3.32 -6.73 13.48
C ASP A 90 -4.17 -7.43 12.40
N THR A 91 -5.36 -7.85 12.78
CA THR A 91 -6.31 -8.50 11.88
C THR A 91 -6.66 -7.63 10.67
N ALA A 92 -6.74 -6.31 10.84
CA ALA A 92 -7.06 -5.38 9.75
C ALA A 92 -5.93 -5.30 8.71
N VAL A 93 -4.68 -5.26 9.15
CA VAL A 93 -3.50 -5.27 8.28
C VAL A 93 -3.41 -6.58 7.51
N ALA A 94 -3.57 -7.70 8.18
CA ALA A 94 -3.56 -9.01 7.55
C ALA A 94 -4.67 -9.14 6.49
N ALA A 95 -5.89 -8.71 6.81
CA ALA A 95 -7.01 -8.70 5.88
C ALA A 95 -6.74 -7.80 4.67
N ALA A 96 -6.10 -6.64 4.86
CA ALA A 96 -5.73 -5.73 3.79
C ALA A 96 -4.71 -6.34 2.82
N LEU A 97 -3.68 -7.01 3.34
CA LEU A 97 -2.69 -7.70 2.53
C LEU A 97 -3.31 -8.82 1.68
N LEU A 98 -4.24 -9.56 2.26
CA LEU A 98 -4.95 -10.62 1.55
C LEU A 98 -5.89 -10.08 0.48
N ARG A 99 -6.57 -8.97 0.74
CA ARG A 99 -7.38 -8.28 -0.27
C ARG A 99 -6.52 -7.80 -1.43
N ALA A 100 -5.34 -7.24 -1.15
CA ALA A 100 -4.39 -6.81 -2.18
C ALA A 100 -3.94 -8.00 -3.05
N ALA A 101 -3.57 -9.10 -2.44
CA ALA A 101 -3.17 -10.32 -3.16
C ALA A 101 -4.32 -10.89 -4.01
N ALA A 102 -5.53 -10.95 -3.45
CA ALA A 102 -6.71 -11.41 -4.18
C ALA A 102 -7.05 -10.51 -5.38
N ALA A 103 -6.98 -9.19 -5.21
CA ALA A 103 -7.23 -8.23 -6.27
C ALA A 103 -6.22 -8.36 -7.42
N VAL A 104 -4.95 -8.53 -7.12
CA VAL A 104 -3.88 -8.76 -8.10
C VAL A 104 -4.12 -10.05 -8.89
N ARG A 105 -4.56 -11.11 -8.22
CA ARG A 105 -4.91 -12.39 -8.89
C ARG A 105 -6.05 -12.24 -9.88
N LEU A 106 -7.03 -11.38 -9.59
CA LEU A 106 -8.12 -11.11 -10.54
C LEU A 106 -7.65 -10.50 -11.85
N LEU A 107 -6.50 -9.82 -11.84
CA LEU A 107 -5.85 -9.31 -13.05
C LEU A 107 -4.99 -10.36 -13.78
N GLY A 108 -4.94 -11.59 -13.29
CA GLY A 108 -4.06 -12.64 -13.80
C GLY A 108 -2.60 -12.50 -13.40
N VAL A 109 -2.31 -11.68 -12.40
CA VAL A 109 -0.97 -11.43 -11.87
C VAL A 109 -0.72 -12.35 -10.68
N GLU A 110 0.45 -12.97 -10.61
CA GLU A 110 0.86 -13.80 -9.47
C GLU A 110 1.32 -12.92 -8.30
N PRO A 111 0.62 -12.92 -7.16
CA PRO A 111 1.07 -12.20 -5.98
C PRO A 111 2.15 -12.99 -5.25
N ILE A 112 3.20 -12.27 -4.84
CA ILE A 112 4.32 -12.80 -4.06
C ILE A 112 4.43 -11.95 -2.79
N LEU A 113 4.25 -12.57 -1.64
CA LEU A 113 4.45 -11.92 -0.33
C LEU A 113 5.84 -12.26 0.20
N THR A 114 6.60 -11.26 0.58
CA THR A 114 7.95 -11.43 1.13
C THR A 114 8.11 -10.74 2.47
N GLY A 115 8.99 -11.28 3.30
CA GLY A 115 9.33 -10.67 4.58
C GLY A 115 8.26 -10.77 5.65
N ILE A 116 7.43 -11.81 5.61
CA ILE A 116 6.40 -12.04 6.62
C ILE A 116 7.06 -12.37 7.96
N ARG A 117 6.83 -11.52 8.96
CA ARG A 117 7.31 -11.74 10.33
C ARG A 117 6.43 -12.76 11.05
N PRO A 118 6.94 -13.44 12.11
CA PRO A 118 6.16 -14.43 12.84
C PRO A 118 4.83 -13.90 13.40
N GLU A 119 4.78 -12.65 13.85
CA GLU A 119 3.55 -12.01 14.34
C GLU A 119 2.51 -11.88 13.23
N VAL A 120 2.94 -11.47 12.05
CA VAL A 120 2.08 -11.35 10.87
C VAL A 120 1.58 -12.73 10.43
N ALA A 121 2.46 -13.72 10.43
CA ALA A 121 2.11 -15.09 10.06
C ALA A 121 1.04 -15.67 10.99
N ARG A 122 1.17 -15.47 12.31
CA ARG A 122 0.15 -15.92 13.28
C ARG A 122 -1.21 -15.28 13.01
N THR A 123 -1.23 -13.99 12.72
CA THR A 123 -2.47 -13.27 12.42
C THR A 123 -3.10 -13.77 11.13
N LEU A 124 -2.32 -14.01 10.09
CA LEU A 124 -2.80 -14.56 8.82
C LEU A 124 -3.42 -15.95 8.98
N VAL A 125 -2.77 -16.83 9.73
CA VAL A 125 -3.29 -18.16 10.01
C VAL A 125 -4.58 -18.11 10.83
N GLY A 126 -4.65 -17.19 11.80
CA GLY A 126 -5.84 -17.01 12.64
C GLY A 126 -7.08 -16.50 11.91
N LEU A 127 -6.92 -15.91 10.73
CA LEU A 127 -8.03 -15.43 9.90
C LEU A 127 -8.70 -16.51 9.04
N ASP A 128 -8.19 -17.73 9.05
CA ASP A 128 -8.67 -18.86 8.23
C ASP A 128 -8.83 -18.48 6.74
N VAL A 129 -7.89 -17.72 6.21
CA VAL A 129 -7.96 -17.21 4.84
C VAL A 129 -7.25 -18.13 3.87
N ASP A 130 -7.85 -18.27 2.71
CA ASP A 130 -7.29 -19.06 1.60
C ASP A 130 -6.07 -18.35 0.97
N LEU A 131 -4.89 -18.85 1.27
CA LEU A 131 -3.63 -18.41 0.68
C LEU A 131 -3.26 -19.15 -0.61
N ARG A 132 -4.14 -20.00 -1.12
CA ARG A 132 -3.88 -20.71 -2.38
C ARG A 132 -3.70 -19.71 -3.53
N GLY A 133 -2.62 -19.89 -4.28
CA GLY A 133 -2.26 -18.99 -5.38
C GLY A 133 -1.50 -17.75 -4.96
N VAL A 134 -1.14 -17.62 -3.68
CA VAL A 134 -0.20 -16.61 -3.18
C VAL A 134 1.12 -17.29 -2.87
N VAL A 135 2.19 -16.83 -3.50
CA VAL A 135 3.55 -17.30 -3.21
C VAL A 135 4.07 -16.53 -2.00
N THR A 136 4.61 -17.24 -1.02
CA THR A 136 5.22 -16.63 0.15
C THR A 136 6.70 -17.01 0.22
N LEU A 137 7.57 -16.01 0.37
CA LEU A 137 9.01 -16.20 0.41
C LEU A 137 9.63 -15.37 1.55
N PRO A 138 10.74 -15.83 2.14
CA PRO A 138 11.32 -15.19 3.31
C PRO A 138 11.83 -13.77 3.07
N THR A 139 12.39 -13.50 1.88
CA THR A 139 13.04 -12.22 1.57
C THR A 139 12.59 -11.66 0.23
N LEU A 140 12.69 -10.35 0.09
CA LEU A 140 12.46 -9.65 -1.20
C LEU A 140 13.37 -10.20 -2.30
N GLN A 141 14.63 -10.50 -1.97
CA GLN A 141 15.61 -11.04 -2.91
C GLN A 141 15.15 -12.39 -3.48
N GLU A 142 14.63 -13.28 -2.64
CA GLU A 142 14.07 -14.56 -3.08
C GLU A 142 12.81 -14.38 -3.91
N GLY A 143 11.98 -13.39 -3.58
CA GLY A 143 10.80 -13.00 -4.36
C GLY A 143 11.17 -12.55 -5.78
N ILE A 144 12.18 -11.70 -5.89
CA ILE A 144 12.72 -11.25 -7.19
C ILE A 144 13.27 -12.42 -7.99
N ALA A 145 14.05 -13.30 -7.37
CA ALA A 145 14.61 -14.47 -8.01
C ALA A 145 13.53 -15.42 -8.52
N HIS A 146 12.46 -15.64 -7.74
CA HIS A 146 11.32 -16.47 -8.13
C HIS A 146 10.60 -15.88 -9.36
N ALA A 147 10.28 -14.59 -9.34
CA ALA A 147 9.60 -13.90 -10.44
C ALA A 147 10.45 -13.94 -11.72
N THR A 148 11.73 -13.68 -11.61
CA THR A 148 12.65 -13.64 -12.76
C THR A 148 12.83 -15.02 -13.39
N ARG A 149 12.95 -16.08 -12.61
CA ARG A 149 13.07 -17.47 -13.12
C ARG A 149 11.82 -17.89 -13.90
N ASN A 150 10.65 -17.53 -13.45
CA ASN A 150 9.39 -17.87 -14.09
C ASN A 150 9.17 -17.06 -15.38
N ALA A 151 9.71 -15.85 -15.49
CA ALA A 151 9.68 -15.03 -16.70
C ALA A 151 10.53 -15.64 -17.82
N THR A 152 11.63 -16.33 -17.50
CA THR A 152 12.58 -16.92 -18.48
C THR A 152 12.11 -18.27 -19.02
N ARG A 153 11.15 -18.95 -18.36
CA ARG A 153 10.68 -20.29 -18.78
C ARG A 153 9.56 -20.30 -19.81
N ARG A 154 9.14 -19.14 -20.30
CA ARG A 154 8.14 -18.96 -21.36
C ARG A 154 8.67 -18.08 -22.48
#